data_da3e4e9b58d00c625583b0fc50661a05
#
_entry.id   da3e4e9b58d00c625583b0fc50661a05
#
_cell.length_a   1.000
_cell.length_b   1.000
_cell.length_c   1.000
_cell.angle_alpha   90.00
_cell.angle_beta   90.00
_cell.angle_gamma   90.00
#
_symmetry.space_group_name_H-M   'P 1'
#
loop_
_entity.id
_entity.type
_entity.pdbx_description
1 polymer ?
#
loop_
_entity_poly.entity_id
_entity_poly.type
_entity_poly.pdbx_seq_one_letter_code
_entity_poly.pdbx_strand_id
1 'polypeptide(L)'
;MKTASKLKAFLIIFVIAIFAIIVARHFIGLHFKKKFSVRPAPGVIVSTVEKSLFYKSIETFGTAIAQNSKVYRVQKDEIVGNLNIANRFVKKDEIIIALKNGKNIVADFEGKIGKREIAQGVLGSNSLIITLDDLKKIVIDIKVPENYVSILKPGLKAEIKNSAFNKSFKGIVESISSRIDPSTRSILARIIVDNSNFEIIPGQLMTVKVIYDETNQIGVPESAVTIQGNTAFVYVVNTDTAEKKNIKMGKRNFGKVSIVSGINEGDMVISEGVSKV
;
A
#
# COMPACT_ATOMS: atom_id res chain seq x y z
N MET A 1 -99.16 8.73 9.86
CA MET A 1 -98.16 8.96 10.96
C MET A 1 -97.03 7.90 11.07
N LYS A 2 -97.15 6.68 10.49
CA LYS A 2 -96.08 5.64 10.62
C LYS A 2 -94.81 5.84 9.78
N THR A 3 -94.89 6.63 8.72
CA THR A 3 -93.75 6.89 7.80
C THR A 3 -92.74 7.91 8.36
N ALA A 4 -93.21 8.94 9.08
CA ALA A 4 -92.34 9.97 9.70
C ALA A 4 -91.48 9.42 10.85
N SER A 5 -92.00 8.41 11.59
CA SER A 5 -91.25 7.75 12.67
C SER A 5 -90.16 6.85 12.13
N LYS A 6 -90.35 6.16 11.01
CA LYS A 6 -89.30 5.36 10.34
C LYS A 6 -88.23 6.21 9.75
N LEU A 7 -88.56 7.37 9.20
CA LEU A 7 -87.58 8.32 8.66
C LEU A 7 -86.66 8.92 9.78
N LYS A 8 -87.28 9.26 10.93
CA LYS A 8 -86.52 9.74 12.11
C LYS A 8 -85.56 8.64 12.64
N ALA A 9 -86.04 7.39 12.75
CA ALA A 9 -85.20 6.28 13.19
C ALA A 9 -84.02 6.02 12.22
N PHE A 10 -84.26 6.08 10.91
CA PHE A 10 -83.24 5.96 9.91
C PHE A 10 -82.14 7.08 10.00
N LEU A 11 -82.60 8.32 10.22
CA LEU A 11 -81.70 9.47 10.36
C LEU A 11 -80.81 9.38 11.63
N ILE A 12 -81.38 8.88 12.72
CA ILE A 12 -80.65 8.64 13.98
C ILE A 12 -79.58 7.54 13.78
N ILE A 13 -79.98 6.41 13.14
CA ILE A 13 -79.04 5.31 12.86
C ILE A 13 -77.89 5.80 11.93
N PHE A 14 -78.23 6.62 10.94
CA PHE A 14 -77.22 7.19 10.01
C PHE A 14 -76.26 8.11 10.73
N VAL A 15 -76.69 8.98 11.63
CA VAL A 15 -75.84 9.85 12.45
C VAL A 15 -74.93 9.04 13.38
N ILE A 16 -75.50 7.97 14.01
CA ILE A 16 -74.70 7.05 14.85
C ILE A 16 -73.67 6.33 14.04
N ALA A 17 -73.98 5.89 12.83
CA ALA A 17 -73.03 5.23 11.94
C ALA A 17 -71.84 6.20 11.52
N ILE A 18 -72.18 7.43 11.17
CA ILE A 18 -71.15 8.45 10.87
C ILE A 18 -70.27 8.71 12.08
N PHE A 19 -70.85 8.87 13.28
CA PHE A 19 -70.10 9.09 14.50
C PHE A 19 -69.19 7.90 14.82
N ALA A 20 -69.68 6.66 14.67
CA ALA A 20 -68.84 5.46 14.84
C ALA A 20 -67.69 5.39 13.86
N ILE A 21 -67.88 5.81 12.58
CA ILE A 21 -66.83 5.87 11.58
C ILE A 21 -65.78 6.93 11.96
N ILE A 22 -66.22 8.10 12.44
CA ILE A 22 -65.29 9.18 12.89
C ILE A 22 -64.46 8.71 14.09
N VAL A 23 -65.05 8.08 15.07
CA VAL A 23 -64.38 7.51 16.25
C VAL A 23 -63.42 6.41 15.84
N ALA A 24 -63.83 5.47 15.00
CA ALA A 24 -62.97 4.41 14.48
C ALA A 24 -61.77 4.98 13.73
N ARG A 25 -61.98 5.97 12.86
CA ARG A 25 -60.90 6.65 12.13
C ARG A 25 -59.92 7.37 13.08
N HIS A 26 -60.44 7.97 14.13
CA HIS A 26 -59.60 8.61 15.16
C HIS A 26 -58.71 7.61 15.90
N PHE A 27 -59.25 6.49 16.35
CA PHE A 27 -58.52 5.42 17.03
C PHE A 27 -57.52 4.72 16.09
N ILE A 28 -57.91 4.45 14.84
CA ILE A 28 -57.02 3.92 13.83
C ILE A 28 -55.86 4.89 13.58
N GLY A 29 -56.16 6.20 13.45
CA GLY A 29 -55.11 7.23 13.27
C GLY A 29 -54.13 7.31 14.44
N LEU A 30 -54.59 7.19 15.68
CA LEU A 30 -53.74 7.13 16.87
C LEU A 30 -52.88 5.86 16.90
N HIS A 31 -53.47 4.72 16.54
CA HIS A 31 -52.74 3.44 16.50
C HIS A 31 -51.62 3.47 15.44
N PHE A 32 -51.93 3.98 14.24
CA PHE A 32 -50.90 4.16 13.18
C PHE A 32 -49.84 5.17 13.56
N LYS A 33 -50.21 6.32 14.15
CA LYS A 33 -49.22 7.27 14.67
C LYS A 33 -48.24 6.61 15.66
N LYS A 34 -48.78 5.81 16.61
CA LYS A 34 -47.93 5.17 17.63
C LYS A 34 -47.04 4.08 17.04
N LYS A 35 -47.48 3.35 16.02
CA LYS A 35 -46.76 2.23 15.39
C LYS A 35 -45.71 2.71 14.38
N PHE A 36 -45.91 3.84 13.69
CA PHE A 36 -45.03 4.34 12.64
C PHE A 36 -44.28 5.62 13.02
N SER A 37 -44.44 6.14 14.23
CA SER A 37 -43.69 7.29 14.71
C SER A 37 -42.24 6.94 15.20
N VAL A 38 -42.02 5.68 15.56
CA VAL A 38 -40.69 5.23 15.95
C VAL A 38 -40.01 4.74 14.70
N ARG A 39 -39.17 5.62 14.09
CA ARG A 39 -38.22 5.18 13.05
C ARG A 39 -37.25 4.21 13.69
N PRO A 40 -37.03 3.02 13.15
CA PRO A 40 -35.96 2.15 13.64
C PRO A 40 -34.63 2.92 13.57
N ALA A 41 -33.80 2.78 14.57
CA ALA A 41 -32.48 3.38 14.57
C ALA A 41 -31.73 2.94 13.29
N PRO A 42 -31.06 3.89 12.60
CA PRO A 42 -30.33 3.55 11.39
C PRO A 42 -29.22 2.56 11.72
N GLY A 43 -29.13 1.48 10.95
CA GLY A 43 -28.01 0.54 11.06
C GLY A 43 -26.72 1.22 10.62
N VAL A 44 -25.72 1.21 11.50
CA VAL A 44 -24.36 1.72 11.25
C VAL A 44 -23.34 0.63 11.55
N ILE A 45 -22.18 0.68 10.88
CA ILE A 45 -21.04 -0.16 11.21
C ILE A 45 -20.09 0.64 12.09
N VAL A 46 -19.64 0.03 13.17
CA VAL A 46 -18.70 0.65 14.10
C VAL A 46 -17.33 -0.02 14.02
N SER A 47 -16.28 0.76 14.28
CA SER A 47 -14.91 0.28 14.40
C SER A 47 -14.33 0.75 15.71
N THR A 48 -13.58 -0.12 16.39
CA THR A 48 -12.86 0.25 17.60
C THR A 48 -11.61 1.06 17.24
N VAL A 49 -11.36 2.10 18.00
CA VAL A 49 -10.15 2.93 17.88
C VAL A 49 -8.96 2.21 18.49
N GLU A 50 -8.01 1.84 17.67
CA GLU A 50 -6.83 1.07 18.06
C GLU A 50 -5.54 1.76 17.63
N LYS A 51 -4.43 1.46 18.32
CA LYS A 51 -3.11 1.88 17.86
C LYS A 51 -2.73 1.17 16.58
N SER A 52 -2.22 1.94 15.63
CA SER A 52 -1.69 1.45 14.36
C SER A 52 -0.40 2.17 14.02
N LEU A 53 0.45 1.52 13.22
CA LEU A 53 1.68 2.12 12.73
C LEU A 53 1.37 3.09 11.60
N PHE A 54 1.80 4.33 11.77
CA PHE A 54 1.73 5.37 10.74
C PHE A 54 3.14 5.84 10.40
N TYR A 55 3.38 6.11 9.12
CA TYR A 55 4.67 6.59 8.64
C TYR A 55 4.50 7.57 7.46
N LYS A 56 5.57 8.24 7.12
CA LYS A 56 5.71 8.96 5.85
C LYS A 56 6.62 8.16 4.94
N SER A 57 6.52 8.37 3.64
CA SER A 57 7.35 7.68 2.66
C SER A 57 7.81 8.59 1.54
N ILE A 58 8.96 8.26 0.98
CA ILE A 58 9.48 8.80 -0.26
C ILE A 58 9.35 7.71 -1.30
N GLU A 59 8.61 7.97 -2.38
CA GLU A 59 8.44 7.03 -3.48
C GLU A 59 9.32 7.45 -4.66
N THR A 60 10.08 6.51 -5.17
CA THR A 60 11.03 6.71 -6.28
C THR A 60 11.26 5.40 -7.02
N PHE A 61 12.11 5.44 -8.03
CA PHE A 61 12.49 4.27 -8.82
C PHE A 61 13.98 4.07 -8.77
N GLY A 62 14.40 2.82 -8.93
CA GLY A 62 15.80 2.46 -9.06
C GLY A 62 15.97 1.21 -9.91
N THR A 63 17.20 1.02 -10.39
CA THR A 63 17.56 -0.19 -11.13
C THR A 63 18.23 -1.17 -10.20
N ALA A 64 17.81 -2.42 -10.24
CA ALA A 64 18.44 -3.51 -9.50
C ALA A 64 19.82 -3.81 -10.09
N ILE A 65 20.83 -3.92 -9.24
CA ILE A 65 22.21 -4.21 -9.60
C ILE A 65 22.71 -5.35 -8.71
N ALA A 66 23.53 -6.25 -9.23
CA ALA A 66 24.20 -7.26 -8.42
C ALA A 66 25.13 -6.55 -7.39
N GLN A 67 25.25 -7.10 -6.18
CA GLN A 67 26.13 -6.52 -5.15
C GLN A 67 27.57 -6.46 -5.63
N ASN A 68 28.05 -7.55 -6.26
CA ASN A 68 29.34 -7.62 -6.94
C ASN A 68 29.09 -8.09 -8.36
N SER A 69 29.72 -7.46 -9.33
CA SER A 69 29.68 -7.85 -10.73
C SER A 69 31.04 -7.73 -11.36
N LYS A 70 31.46 -8.75 -12.08
CA LYS A 70 32.71 -8.75 -12.85
C LYS A 70 32.45 -9.18 -14.28
N VAL A 71 33.06 -8.45 -15.20
CA VAL A 71 32.91 -8.67 -16.64
C VAL A 71 34.23 -9.20 -17.19
N TYR A 72 34.16 -10.34 -17.84
CA TYR A 72 35.29 -10.93 -18.57
C TYR A 72 35.01 -10.79 -20.08
N ARG A 73 36.00 -10.39 -20.81
CA ARG A 73 35.96 -10.36 -22.28
C ARG A 73 36.96 -11.35 -22.83
N VAL A 74 36.54 -12.27 -23.66
CA VAL A 74 37.35 -13.37 -24.21
C VAL A 74 37.12 -13.49 -25.69
N GLN A 75 38.13 -13.83 -26.47
CA GLN A 75 37.98 -14.19 -27.86
C GLN A 75 37.51 -15.66 -27.97
N LYS A 76 36.52 -15.93 -28.82
CA LYS A 76 35.92 -17.26 -28.94
C LYS A 76 36.95 -18.32 -29.40
N ASP A 77 37.89 -17.93 -30.24
CA ASP A 77 38.98 -18.80 -30.76
C ASP A 77 40.03 -19.12 -29.72
N GLU A 78 40.15 -18.36 -28.63
CA GLU A 78 41.04 -18.65 -27.51
C GLU A 78 40.50 -19.70 -26.53
N ILE A 79 39.23 -20.05 -26.62
CA ILE A 79 38.56 -20.91 -25.65
C ILE A 79 38.78 -22.39 -25.95
N VAL A 80 39.01 -23.16 -24.90
CA VAL A 80 39.08 -24.62 -24.96
C VAL A 80 37.72 -25.21 -24.63
N GLY A 81 37.15 -26.00 -25.56
CA GLY A 81 35.91 -26.72 -25.34
C GLY A 81 34.62 -25.95 -25.66
N ASN A 82 33.49 -26.53 -25.33
CA ASN A 82 32.18 -25.99 -25.66
C ASN A 82 31.65 -25.09 -24.50
N LEU A 83 31.17 -23.88 -24.83
CA LEU A 83 30.76 -22.82 -23.90
C LEU A 83 29.30 -22.98 -23.46
N ASN A 84 28.97 -24.02 -22.75
CA ASN A 84 27.64 -24.11 -22.12
C ASN A 84 27.69 -23.62 -20.66
N ILE A 85 28.10 -22.38 -20.45
CA ILE A 85 28.34 -21.78 -19.13
C ILE A 85 27.25 -20.81 -18.68
N ALA A 86 26.34 -20.41 -19.58
CA ALA A 86 25.31 -19.43 -19.25
C ALA A 86 24.36 -19.95 -18.16
N ASN A 87 23.97 -19.07 -17.23
CA ASN A 87 23.08 -19.36 -16.10
C ASN A 87 23.60 -20.37 -15.07
N ARG A 88 24.89 -20.77 -15.12
CA ARG A 88 25.52 -21.66 -14.14
C ARG A 88 25.92 -20.85 -12.88
N PHE A 89 25.69 -21.44 -11.71
CA PHE A 89 26.30 -20.96 -10.46
C PHE A 89 27.69 -21.54 -10.33
N VAL A 90 28.63 -20.70 -9.93
CA VAL A 90 30.02 -21.06 -9.67
C VAL A 90 30.44 -20.63 -8.27
N LYS A 91 31.32 -21.41 -7.67
CA LYS A 91 31.95 -21.05 -6.40
C LYS A 91 33.17 -20.18 -6.64
N LYS A 92 33.62 -19.49 -5.61
CA LYS A 92 34.91 -18.80 -5.64
C LYS A 92 36.03 -19.78 -6.04
N ASP A 93 36.97 -19.30 -6.87
CA ASP A 93 38.13 -20.02 -7.39
C ASP A 93 37.79 -21.18 -8.35
N GLU A 94 36.52 -21.36 -8.71
CA GLU A 94 36.10 -22.32 -9.73
C GLU A 94 36.46 -21.81 -11.14
N ILE A 95 36.93 -22.71 -12.02
CA ILE A 95 37.25 -22.38 -13.40
C ILE A 95 35.97 -22.10 -14.18
N ILE A 96 35.85 -20.85 -14.68
CA ILE A 96 34.76 -20.44 -15.57
C ILE A 96 35.09 -20.87 -17.01
N ILE A 97 36.31 -20.57 -17.47
CA ILE A 97 36.76 -20.83 -18.82
C ILE A 97 38.23 -21.26 -18.81
N ALA A 98 38.55 -22.32 -19.58
CA ALA A 98 39.90 -22.68 -19.92
C ALA A 98 40.30 -22.04 -21.26
N LEU A 99 41.51 -21.45 -21.34
CA LEU A 99 42.04 -20.82 -22.55
C LEU A 99 43.15 -21.66 -23.17
N LYS A 100 43.29 -21.63 -24.49
CA LYS A 100 44.31 -22.36 -25.27
C LYS A 100 45.75 -22.03 -24.87
N ASN A 101 45.98 -20.87 -24.33
CA ASN A 101 47.31 -20.44 -23.84
C ASN A 101 47.64 -21.03 -22.45
N GLY A 102 46.83 -21.95 -21.92
CA GLY A 102 47.04 -22.59 -20.63
C GLY A 102 46.55 -21.74 -19.42
N LYS A 103 46.09 -20.50 -19.63
CA LYS A 103 45.51 -19.66 -18.58
C LYS A 103 44.03 -20.06 -18.42
N ASN A 104 43.59 -19.96 -17.16
CA ASN A 104 42.17 -20.15 -16.83
C ASN A 104 41.57 -18.86 -16.32
N ILE A 105 40.32 -18.59 -16.69
CA ILE A 105 39.50 -17.57 -16.05
C ILE A 105 38.82 -18.25 -14.88
N VAL A 106 39.09 -17.76 -13.69
CA VAL A 106 38.50 -18.28 -12.44
C VAL A 106 37.52 -17.27 -11.84
N ALA A 107 36.57 -17.77 -11.08
CA ALA A 107 35.60 -16.95 -10.38
C ALA A 107 36.24 -16.25 -9.17
N ASP A 108 36.24 -14.93 -9.12
CA ASP A 108 36.77 -14.18 -7.99
C ASP A 108 35.88 -14.27 -6.74
N PHE A 109 34.61 -14.56 -6.94
CA PHE A 109 33.60 -14.75 -5.91
C PHE A 109 32.53 -15.74 -6.37
N GLU A 110 31.72 -16.22 -5.45
CA GLU A 110 30.57 -17.07 -5.74
C GLU A 110 29.48 -16.27 -6.45
N GLY A 111 28.97 -16.77 -7.57
CA GLY A 111 27.94 -16.03 -8.31
C GLY A 111 27.34 -16.81 -9.47
N LYS A 112 26.48 -16.15 -10.19
CA LYS A 112 25.82 -16.66 -11.40
C LYS A 112 26.50 -16.11 -12.64
N ILE A 113 26.73 -16.98 -13.61
CA ILE A 113 27.35 -16.60 -14.89
C ILE A 113 26.26 -16.16 -15.86
N GLY A 114 26.41 -14.93 -16.38
CA GLY A 114 25.71 -14.43 -17.55
C GLY A 114 26.61 -14.54 -18.79
N LYS A 115 26.01 -14.81 -19.94
CA LYS A 115 26.71 -14.89 -21.23
C LYS A 115 26.07 -13.93 -22.21
N ARG A 116 26.91 -13.13 -22.89
CA ARG A 116 26.49 -12.26 -23.98
C ARG A 116 27.45 -12.38 -25.16
N GLU A 117 26.90 -12.74 -26.31
CA GLU A 117 27.65 -12.69 -27.58
C GLU A 117 27.54 -11.29 -28.19
N ILE A 118 28.65 -10.78 -28.71
CA ILE A 118 28.66 -9.51 -29.43
C ILE A 118 28.29 -9.80 -30.89
N ALA A 119 27.33 -9.04 -31.43
CA ALA A 119 26.94 -9.15 -32.83
C ALA A 119 28.10 -8.85 -33.77
N GLN A 120 28.13 -9.56 -34.91
CA GLN A 120 29.13 -9.33 -35.95
C GLN A 120 29.16 -7.86 -36.39
N GLY A 121 30.36 -7.31 -36.53
CA GLY A 121 30.56 -5.92 -36.98
C GLY A 121 30.73 -4.88 -35.88
N VAL A 122 30.46 -5.22 -34.61
CA VAL A 122 30.67 -4.33 -33.46
C VAL A 122 31.80 -4.87 -32.60
N LEU A 123 32.91 -4.17 -32.50
CA LEU A 123 34.06 -4.51 -31.62
C LEU A 123 34.68 -5.91 -31.83
N GLY A 124 34.75 -6.37 -33.07
CA GLY A 124 35.29 -7.68 -33.40
C GLY A 124 34.30 -8.82 -33.18
N SER A 125 33.93 -9.46 -34.28
CA SER A 125 32.89 -10.51 -34.38
C SER A 125 33.15 -11.78 -33.55
N ASN A 126 34.33 -11.88 -32.92
CA ASN A 126 34.77 -13.06 -32.20
C ASN A 126 34.81 -12.91 -30.68
N SER A 127 34.27 -11.81 -30.15
CA SER A 127 34.33 -11.54 -28.71
C SER A 127 33.11 -12.08 -27.97
N LEU A 128 33.35 -12.66 -26.82
CA LEU A 128 32.37 -13.12 -25.84
C LEU A 128 32.49 -12.30 -24.57
N ILE A 129 31.38 -11.77 -24.11
CA ILE A 129 31.28 -11.12 -22.79
C ILE A 129 30.65 -12.11 -21.83
N ILE A 130 31.30 -12.30 -20.71
CA ILE A 130 30.82 -13.13 -19.60
C ILE A 130 30.75 -12.24 -18.38
N THR A 131 29.62 -12.27 -17.69
CA THR A 131 29.46 -11.61 -16.41
C THR A 131 29.43 -12.65 -15.30
N LEU A 132 30.03 -12.33 -14.17
CA LEU A 132 29.88 -13.05 -12.93
C LEU A 132 29.19 -12.11 -11.95
N ASP A 133 27.99 -12.46 -11.53
CA ASP A 133 27.14 -11.61 -10.71
C ASP A 133 26.82 -12.31 -9.37
N ASP A 134 27.16 -11.65 -8.25
CA ASP A 134 26.71 -12.05 -6.93
C ASP A 134 25.25 -11.61 -6.76
N LEU A 135 24.35 -12.57 -6.83
CA LEU A 135 22.90 -12.32 -6.78
C LEU A 135 22.28 -12.54 -5.40
N LYS A 136 23.05 -12.96 -4.38
CA LYS A 136 22.49 -13.20 -3.02
C LYS A 136 21.94 -11.94 -2.40
N LYS A 137 22.55 -10.82 -2.73
CA LYS A 137 22.04 -9.49 -2.38
C LYS A 137 21.98 -8.63 -3.62
N ILE A 138 20.93 -7.87 -3.70
CA ILE A 138 20.73 -6.88 -4.76
C ILE A 138 20.84 -5.49 -4.16
N VAL A 139 21.51 -4.64 -4.91
CA VAL A 139 21.63 -3.23 -4.63
C VAL A 139 20.71 -2.46 -5.58
N ILE A 140 20.00 -1.46 -5.06
CA ILE A 140 19.15 -0.59 -5.85
C ILE A 140 19.58 0.85 -5.59
N ASP A 141 20.16 1.47 -6.60
CA ASP A 141 20.53 2.88 -6.54
C ASP A 141 19.30 3.73 -6.93
N ILE A 142 18.88 4.59 -6.01
CA ILE A 142 17.73 5.48 -6.15
C ILE A 142 18.17 6.94 -6.13
N LYS A 143 17.43 7.78 -6.85
CA LYS A 143 17.59 9.24 -6.80
C LYS A 143 16.49 9.81 -5.92
N VAL A 144 16.89 10.53 -4.87
CA VAL A 144 15.97 11.17 -3.90
C VAL A 144 16.09 12.69 -4.05
N PRO A 145 14.98 13.43 -4.20
CA PRO A 145 15.00 14.88 -4.30
C PRO A 145 15.68 15.56 -3.11
N GLU A 146 16.41 16.68 -3.33
CA GLU A 146 17.23 17.35 -2.32
C GLU A 146 16.43 17.83 -1.08
N ASN A 147 15.13 18.08 -1.20
CA ASN A 147 14.27 18.47 -0.09
C ASN A 147 14.12 17.38 0.99
N TYR A 148 14.48 16.13 0.68
CA TYR A 148 14.46 15.01 1.63
C TYR A 148 15.82 14.72 2.27
N VAL A 149 16.88 15.45 1.93
CA VAL A 149 18.25 15.18 2.42
C VAL A 149 18.34 15.14 3.94
N SER A 150 17.65 16.05 4.64
CA SER A 150 17.65 16.08 6.12
C SER A 150 16.97 14.86 6.78
N ILE A 151 16.14 14.16 6.03
CA ILE A 151 15.35 13.02 6.51
C ILE A 151 16.07 11.70 6.16
N LEU A 152 16.75 11.68 5.02
CA LEU A 152 17.40 10.50 4.49
C LEU A 152 18.59 10.08 5.36
N LYS A 153 18.55 8.84 5.87
CA LYS A 153 19.60 8.29 6.75
C LYS A 153 19.84 6.82 6.41
N PRO A 154 21.07 6.32 6.56
CA PRO A 154 21.34 4.87 6.55
C PRO A 154 20.49 4.17 7.62
N GLY A 155 20.04 2.96 7.31
CA GLY A 155 19.17 2.16 8.19
C GLY A 155 17.67 2.40 8.02
N LEU A 156 17.24 3.40 7.25
CA LEU A 156 15.81 3.55 6.94
C LEU A 156 15.30 2.32 6.18
N LYS A 157 14.10 1.86 6.55
CA LYS A 157 13.42 0.75 5.88
C LYS A 157 12.95 1.17 4.50
N ALA A 158 13.02 0.24 3.56
CA ALA A 158 12.47 0.41 2.23
C ALA A 158 11.58 -0.76 1.86
N GLU A 159 10.44 -0.46 1.28
CA GLU A 159 9.58 -1.42 0.59
C GLU A 159 9.85 -1.30 -0.91
N ILE A 160 10.20 -2.43 -1.52
CA ILE A 160 10.57 -2.49 -2.93
C ILE A 160 9.54 -3.34 -3.66
N LYS A 161 9.00 -2.83 -4.75
CA LYS A 161 8.05 -3.55 -5.60
C LYS A 161 8.60 -3.76 -6.98
N ASN A 162 8.43 -4.98 -7.48
CA ASN A 162 8.65 -5.30 -8.87
C ASN A 162 7.30 -5.32 -9.58
N SER A 163 7.08 -4.34 -10.45
CA SER A 163 5.82 -4.21 -11.19
C SER A 163 5.53 -5.38 -12.13
N ALA A 164 6.59 -6.06 -12.62
CA ALA A 164 6.43 -7.20 -13.52
C ALA A 164 5.85 -8.45 -12.84
N PHE A 165 6.14 -8.65 -11.54
CA PHE A 165 5.74 -9.86 -10.80
C PHE A 165 4.78 -9.59 -9.63
N ASN A 166 4.36 -8.34 -9.42
CA ASN A 166 3.51 -7.92 -8.30
C ASN A 166 4.01 -8.41 -6.91
N LYS A 167 5.34 -8.51 -6.78
CA LYS A 167 6.01 -8.92 -5.54
C LYS A 167 6.60 -7.74 -4.81
N SER A 168 6.58 -7.80 -3.49
CA SER A 168 7.20 -6.81 -2.60
C SER A 168 8.36 -7.44 -1.85
N PHE A 169 9.45 -6.70 -1.75
CA PHE A 169 10.66 -7.06 -1.02
C PHE A 169 10.93 -6.01 0.06
N LYS A 170 11.63 -6.41 1.10
CA LYS A 170 12.08 -5.50 2.16
C LYS A 170 13.57 -5.21 1.96
N GLY A 171 13.95 -3.94 2.08
CA GLY A 171 15.32 -3.51 2.04
C GLY A 171 15.59 -2.44 3.08
N ILE A 172 16.84 -2.01 3.15
CA ILE A 172 17.29 -0.91 4.00
C ILE A 172 18.17 0.04 3.20
N VAL A 173 18.13 1.32 3.53
CA VAL A 173 19.08 2.29 3.00
C VAL A 173 20.46 1.95 3.58
N GLU A 174 21.38 1.52 2.71
CA GLU A 174 22.76 1.14 3.08
C GLU A 174 23.65 2.38 3.18
N SER A 175 23.58 3.22 2.16
CA SER A 175 24.45 4.39 2.07
C SER A 175 23.79 5.53 1.28
N ILE A 176 24.33 6.71 1.45
CA ILE A 176 23.86 7.94 0.82
C ILE A 176 25.10 8.66 0.28
N SER A 177 25.00 9.20 -0.93
CA SER A 177 26.04 10.01 -1.52
C SER A 177 26.33 11.24 -0.67
N SER A 178 27.59 11.67 -0.64
CA SER A 178 27.99 12.94 -0.01
C SER A 178 27.71 14.17 -0.87
N ARG A 179 27.19 13.99 -2.10
CA ARG A 179 26.97 15.08 -3.05
C ARG A 179 25.58 15.00 -3.66
N ILE A 180 24.99 16.18 -3.86
CA ILE A 180 23.77 16.38 -4.65
C ILE A 180 24.19 16.58 -6.10
N ASP A 181 23.51 15.94 -7.02
CA ASP A 181 23.64 16.19 -8.44
C ASP A 181 22.92 17.50 -8.80
N PRO A 182 23.66 18.55 -9.22
CA PRO A 182 23.06 19.85 -9.48
C PRO A 182 22.16 19.88 -10.72
N SER A 183 22.32 18.92 -11.63
CA SER A 183 21.50 18.85 -12.85
C SER A 183 20.11 18.27 -12.58
N THR A 184 20.02 17.29 -11.69
CA THR A 184 18.78 16.60 -11.33
C THR A 184 18.20 17.03 -9.98
N ARG A 185 18.93 17.86 -9.21
CA ARG A 185 18.55 18.27 -7.84
C ARG A 185 18.20 17.10 -6.96
N SER A 186 19.00 16.03 -7.06
CA SER A 186 18.78 14.80 -6.30
C SER A 186 20.07 14.29 -5.67
N ILE A 187 19.90 13.52 -4.60
CA ILE A 187 20.96 12.77 -3.95
C ILE A 187 20.81 11.29 -4.25
N LEU A 188 21.92 10.61 -4.50
CA LEU A 188 21.92 9.17 -4.71
C LEU A 188 21.89 8.46 -3.36
N ALA A 189 20.97 7.51 -3.19
CA ALA A 189 20.94 6.60 -2.06
C ALA A 189 20.94 5.16 -2.56
N ARG A 190 21.61 4.31 -1.83
CA ARG A 190 21.77 2.90 -2.11
C ARG A 190 20.93 2.07 -1.14
N ILE A 191 20.11 1.19 -1.68
CA ILE A 191 19.29 0.25 -0.91
C ILE A 191 19.84 -1.14 -1.13
N ILE A 192 19.99 -1.89 -0.04
CA ILE A 192 20.35 -3.31 -0.09
C ILE A 192 19.14 -4.15 0.22
N VAL A 193 18.96 -5.22 -0.57
CA VAL A 193 17.83 -6.16 -0.51
C VAL A 193 18.38 -7.58 -0.47
N ASP A 194 17.87 -8.40 0.43
CA ASP A 194 18.13 -9.84 0.40
C ASP A 194 17.43 -10.48 -0.79
N ASN A 195 18.17 -11.24 -1.58
CA ASN A 195 17.70 -11.94 -2.77
C ASN A 195 18.09 -13.43 -2.75
N SER A 196 18.07 -14.03 -1.57
CA SER A 196 18.47 -15.44 -1.38
C SER A 196 17.68 -16.41 -2.26
N ASN A 197 16.48 -16.05 -2.69
CA ASN A 197 15.64 -16.80 -3.60
C ASN A 197 15.92 -16.51 -5.10
N PHE A 198 16.84 -15.59 -5.42
CA PHE A 198 17.21 -15.20 -6.79
C PHE A 198 16.04 -14.68 -7.64
N GLU A 199 15.06 -14.04 -7.01
CA GLU A 199 13.85 -13.54 -7.68
C GLU A 199 14.07 -12.19 -8.37
N ILE A 200 14.96 -11.37 -7.83
CA ILE A 200 15.32 -10.07 -8.42
C ILE A 200 16.51 -10.30 -9.36
N ILE A 201 16.32 -9.89 -10.61
CA ILE A 201 17.33 -9.99 -11.66
C ILE A 201 17.97 -8.61 -11.87
N PRO A 202 19.32 -8.49 -11.94
CA PRO A 202 19.97 -7.25 -12.30
C PRO A 202 19.44 -6.67 -13.60
N GLY A 203 19.27 -5.35 -13.63
CA GLY A 203 18.68 -4.63 -14.74
C GLY A 203 17.17 -4.36 -14.61
N GLN A 204 16.49 -5.00 -13.68
CA GLN A 204 15.05 -4.73 -13.44
C GLN A 204 14.83 -3.35 -12.85
N LEU A 205 13.77 -2.68 -13.31
CA LEU A 205 13.27 -1.45 -12.71
C LEU A 205 12.43 -1.81 -11.47
N MET A 206 12.76 -1.17 -10.36
CA MET A 206 12.09 -1.37 -9.07
C MET A 206 11.46 -0.07 -8.61
N THR A 207 10.21 -0.14 -8.14
CA THR A 207 9.60 0.95 -7.38
C THR A 207 10.03 0.83 -5.93
N VAL A 208 10.52 1.90 -5.37
CA VAL A 208 11.08 1.95 -4.01
C VAL A 208 10.32 2.97 -3.17
N LYS A 209 9.84 2.53 -2.02
CA LYS A 209 9.21 3.35 -0.99
C LYS A 209 10.11 3.36 0.24
N VAL A 210 10.85 4.45 0.45
CA VAL A 210 11.66 4.64 1.67
C VAL A 210 10.77 5.17 2.78
N ILE A 211 10.74 4.47 3.90
CA ILE A 211 9.85 4.72 5.03
C ILE A 211 10.59 5.57 6.07
N TYR A 212 9.96 6.62 6.54
CA TYR A 212 10.48 7.47 7.60
C TYR A 212 9.37 8.01 8.51
N ASP A 213 9.74 8.59 9.65
CA ASP A 213 8.81 9.17 10.63
C ASP A 213 7.74 8.17 11.07
N GLU A 214 8.17 6.94 11.40
CA GLU A 214 7.29 5.89 11.90
C GLU A 214 6.83 6.23 13.32
N THR A 215 5.51 6.18 13.56
CA THR A 215 4.89 6.44 14.87
C THR A 215 3.71 5.51 15.10
N ASN A 216 3.59 4.98 16.31
CA ASN A 216 2.38 4.30 16.75
C ASN A 216 1.40 5.34 17.29
N GLN A 217 0.26 5.50 16.65
CA GLN A 217 -0.79 6.45 17.00
C GLN A 217 -2.15 5.76 16.93
N ILE A 218 -3.12 6.27 17.68
CA ILE A 218 -4.50 5.82 17.51
C ILE A 218 -4.98 6.16 16.10
N GLY A 219 -5.70 5.23 15.50
CA GLY A 219 -6.16 5.33 14.13
C GLY A 219 -7.60 4.92 13.96
N VAL A 220 -8.27 5.56 13.03
CA VAL A 220 -9.64 5.23 12.61
C VAL A 220 -9.66 4.96 11.10
N PRO A 221 -10.60 4.16 10.58
CA PRO A 221 -10.83 4.05 9.15
C PRO A 221 -11.08 5.44 8.54
N GLU A 222 -10.58 5.70 7.34
CA GLU A 222 -10.82 6.98 6.64
C GLU A 222 -12.31 7.23 6.42
N SER A 223 -13.10 6.18 6.24
CA SER A 223 -14.56 6.23 6.10
C SER A 223 -15.29 6.75 7.35
N ALA A 224 -14.67 6.65 8.54
CA ALA A 224 -15.23 7.18 9.78
C ALA A 224 -15.09 8.69 9.91
N VAL A 225 -14.20 9.31 9.14
CA VAL A 225 -13.89 10.74 9.26
C VAL A 225 -14.75 11.56 8.33
N THR A 226 -15.47 12.52 8.89
CA THR A 226 -16.22 13.51 8.12
C THR A 226 -15.51 14.86 8.19
N ILE A 227 -15.39 15.52 7.04
CA ILE A 227 -14.81 16.86 6.94
C ILE A 227 -15.91 17.84 6.56
N GLN A 228 -16.07 18.92 7.35
CA GLN A 228 -17.02 19.98 7.09
C GLN A 228 -16.30 21.33 7.18
N GLY A 229 -16.09 21.97 6.04
CA GLY A 229 -15.24 23.16 5.97
C GLY A 229 -13.81 22.83 6.43
N ASN A 230 -13.32 23.52 7.44
CA ASN A 230 -11.98 23.32 8.00
C ASN A 230 -11.95 22.38 9.23
N THR A 231 -13.09 21.75 9.57
CA THR A 231 -13.20 20.92 10.77
C THR A 231 -13.37 19.46 10.37
N ALA A 232 -12.62 18.59 11.00
CA ALA A 232 -12.80 17.14 10.90
C ALA A 232 -13.45 16.62 12.18
N PHE A 233 -14.35 15.66 12.05
CA PHE A 233 -15.02 15.02 13.19
C PHE A 233 -15.35 13.57 12.90
N VAL A 234 -15.59 12.82 13.96
CA VAL A 234 -16.09 11.45 13.94
C VAL A 234 -17.33 11.36 14.84
N TYR A 235 -18.13 10.33 14.66
CA TYR A 235 -19.20 10.00 15.59
C TYR A 235 -18.74 8.85 16.49
N VAL A 236 -18.65 9.12 17.79
CA VAL A 236 -18.36 8.11 18.81
C VAL A 236 -19.67 7.52 19.32
N VAL A 237 -19.75 6.22 19.38
CA VAL A 237 -20.95 5.49 19.84
C VAL A 237 -20.81 5.21 21.33
N ASN A 238 -21.78 5.69 22.10
CA ASN A 238 -21.96 5.39 23.51
C ASN A 238 -23.31 4.68 23.68
N THR A 239 -23.26 3.36 23.88
CA THR A 239 -24.44 2.49 24.01
C THR A 239 -25.42 2.65 22.83
N ASP A 240 -26.39 3.56 22.92
CA ASP A 240 -27.45 3.76 21.92
C ASP A 240 -27.43 5.14 21.25
N THR A 241 -26.40 5.94 21.52
CA THR A 241 -26.29 7.32 21.00
C THR A 241 -24.96 7.52 20.30
N ALA A 242 -24.96 8.32 19.25
CA ALA A 242 -23.78 8.76 18.54
C ALA A 242 -23.47 10.21 18.89
N GLU A 243 -22.27 10.45 19.42
CA GLU A 243 -21.79 11.78 19.79
C GLU A 243 -20.80 12.29 18.74
N LYS A 244 -21.03 13.48 18.21
CA LYS A 244 -20.10 14.15 17.29
C LYS A 244 -18.90 14.69 18.07
N LYS A 245 -17.69 14.16 17.78
CA LYS A 245 -16.44 14.65 18.36
C LYS A 245 -15.53 15.24 17.32
N ASN A 246 -15.10 16.47 17.52
CA ASN A 246 -14.09 17.10 16.67
C ASN A 246 -12.73 16.46 16.91
N ILE A 247 -12.01 16.20 15.82
CA ILE A 247 -10.73 15.53 15.84
C ILE A 247 -9.67 16.37 15.13
N LYS A 248 -8.41 16.17 15.54
CA LYS A 248 -7.26 16.65 14.79
C LYS A 248 -6.62 15.45 14.10
N MET A 249 -6.66 15.45 12.78
CA MET A 249 -6.06 14.38 11.95
C MET A 249 -4.55 14.52 11.88
N GLY A 250 -3.88 13.38 11.74
CA GLY A 250 -2.45 13.28 11.47
C GLY A 250 -2.15 12.58 10.14
N LYS A 251 -1.28 11.55 10.18
CA LYS A 251 -0.84 10.78 9.02
C LYS A 251 -1.94 9.85 8.50
N ARG A 252 -1.86 9.52 7.21
CA ARG A 252 -2.77 8.56 6.56
C ARG A 252 -1.96 7.40 6.00
N ASN A 253 -2.34 6.19 6.35
CA ASN A 253 -1.73 4.97 5.81
C ASN A 253 -2.77 3.84 5.77
N PHE A 254 -2.76 3.04 4.72
CA PHE A 254 -3.56 1.81 4.58
C PHE A 254 -5.07 2.00 4.85
N GLY A 255 -5.66 3.09 4.36
CA GLY A 255 -7.08 3.38 4.57
C GLY A 255 -7.45 3.80 6.00
N LYS A 256 -6.44 4.10 6.84
CA LYS A 256 -6.61 4.65 8.19
C LYS A 256 -6.02 6.06 8.30
N VAL A 257 -6.61 6.86 9.16
CA VAL A 257 -6.14 8.19 9.56
C VAL A 257 -5.71 8.14 11.01
N SER A 258 -4.50 8.61 11.31
CA SER A 258 -4.08 8.79 12.69
C SER A 258 -4.77 10.00 13.31
N ILE A 259 -5.11 9.89 14.58
CA ILE A 259 -5.78 10.95 15.34
C ILE A 259 -4.82 11.51 16.39
N VAL A 260 -4.57 12.79 16.30
CA VAL A 260 -3.68 13.49 17.22
C VAL A 260 -4.40 13.86 18.51
N SER A 261 -5.69 14.22 18.41
CA SER A 261 -6.53 14.57 19.56
C SER A 261 -8.02 14.49 19.21
N GLY A 262 -8.88 14.32 20.21
CA GLY A 262 -10.34 14.34 20.10
C GLY A 262 -11.03 13.04 20.48
N ILE A 263 -10.34 11.90 20.42
CA ILE A 263 -10.84 10.58 20.82
C ILE A 263 -9.74 9.78 21.52
N ASN A 264 -10.12 8.70 22.19
CA ASN A 264 -9.22 7.83 22.93
C ASN A 264 -9.15 6.42 22.34
N GLU A 265 -8.10 5.68 22.70
CA GLU A 265 -8.01 4.26 22.41
C GLU A 265 -9.16 3.51 23.08
N GLY A 266 -9.81 2.61 22.36
CA GLY A 266 -10.97 1.83 22.83
C GLY A 266 -12.33 2.49 22.53
N ASP A 267 -12.38 3.76 22.13
CA ASP A 267 -13.64 4.37 21.67
C ASP A 267 -14.18 3.61 20.45
N MET A 268 -15.50 3.53 20.33
CA MET A 268 -16.16 2.98 19.14
C MET A 268 -16.60 4.11 18.22
N VAL A 269 -16.12 4.13 16.98
CA VAL A 269 -16.49 5.14 15.98
C VAL A 269 -17.31 4.55 14.86
N ILE A 270 -18.26 5.32 14.33
CA ILE A 270 -19.05 4.90 13.15
C ILE A 270 -18.13 4.94 11.93
N SER A 271 -17.88 3.77 11.33
CA SER A 271 -17.07 3.62 10.12
C SER A 271 -17.88 3.60 8.83
N GLU A 272 -19.16 3.16 8.88
CA GLU A 272 -20.06 3.20 7.74
C GLU A 272 -21.48 3.62 8.16
N GLY A 273 -22.17 4.31 7.27
CA GLY A 273 -23.49 4.85 7.55
C GLY A 273 -23.49 6.20 8.28
N VAL A 274 -22.39 6.91 8.28
CA VAL A 274 -22.24 8.25 8.89
C VAL A 274 -23.30 9.24 8.42
N SER A 275 -23.76 9.14 7.17
CA SER A 275 -24.81 10.00 6.62
C SER A 275 -26.21 9.73 7.17
N LYS A 276 -26.38 8.69 7.97
CA LYS A 276 -27.67 8.30 8.57
C LYS A 276 -27.84 8.83 10.00
N VAL A 277 -26.79 9.42 10.57
CA VAL A 277 -26.74 9.89 11.96
C VAL A 277 -26.91 11.41 12.08
#